data_705ee01f46f7c1cccbbe30153d66e0fa
#
_entry.id   705ee01f46f7c1cccbbe30153d66e0fa
#
_cell.length_a   1.000
_cell.length_b   1.000
_cell.length_c   1.000
_cell.angle_alpha   90.00
_cell.angle_beta   90.00
_cell.angle_gamma   90.00
#
_symmetry.space_group_name_H-M   'P 1'
#
loop_
_entity.id
_entity.type
_entity.pdbx_description
1 polymer ?
#
loop_
_entity_poly.entity_id
_entity_poly.type
_entity_poly.pdbx_seq_one_letter_code
_entity_poly.pdbx_strand_id
1 'polypeptide(L)'
;MTELLLIVSIAGARVAIATADVESVVELEGLTPVPRAAAHVAGLSALRSRVLTVIDSVAALGLGSSAPKAQREAIVVDIDGHPYALIVEAVEDVVECEGAVQPVRTALDPGWKRVARGVVEVDGDLLLLIDAHALIAGPAAMAA
;
A
#
# COMPACT_ATOMS: atom_id res chain seq x y z
N MET A 1 7.74 22.87 4.71
CA MET A 1 8.26 22.02 3.64
C MET A 1 7.14 21.26 2.99
N THR A 2 7.17 21.21 1.66
CA THR A 2 6.17 20.49 0.88
C THR A 2 6.57 19.02 0.77
N GLU A 3 5.63 18.13 0.97
CA GLU A 3 5.84 16.71 0.77
C GLU A 3 4.98 16.22 -0.39
N LEU A 4 5.56 15.38 -1.25
CA LEU A 4 4.81 14.79 -2.35
C LEU A 4 4.15 13.50 -1.85
N LEU A 5 2.87 13.39 -2.14
CA LEU A 5 2.07 12.24 -1.75
C LEU A 5 1.47 11.57 -2.99
N LEU A 6 1.52 10.26 -3.02
CA LEU A 6 0.87 9.47 -4.04
C LEU A 6 -0.53 9.11 -3.54
N ILE A 7 -1.54 9.45 -4.30
CA ILE A 7 -2.93 9.16 -3.94
C ILE A 7 -3.35 7.88 -4.64
N VAL A 8 -3.78 6.91 -3.85
CA VAL A 8 -4.18 5.59 -4.35
C VAL A 8 -5.50 5.18 -3.71
N SER A 9 -6.17 4.21 -4.32
CA SER A 9 -7.37 3.60 -3.76
C SER A 9 -7.05 2.19 -3.28
N ILE A 10 -7.37 1.90 -2.03
CA ILE A 10 -7.19 0.59 -1.42
C ILE A 10 -8.48 0.26 -0.64
N ALA A 11 -9.05 -0.91 -0.89
CA ALA A 11 -10.26 -1.36 -0.20
C ALA A 11 -11.41 -0.33 -0.26
N GLY A 12 -11.54 0.33 -1.39
CA GLY A 12 -12.58 1.33 -1.61
C GLY A 12 -12.30 2.69 -1.01
N ALA A 13 -11.15 2.90 -0.38
CA ALA A 13 -10.80 4.17 0.24
C ALA A 13 -9.66 4.86 -0.50
N ARG A 14 -9.76 6.17 -0.67
CA ARG A 14 -8.65 6.97 -1.17
C ARG A 14 -7.72 7.27 -0.01
N VAL A 15 -6.44 6.97 -0.19
CA VAL A 15 -5.43 7.18 0.84
C VAL A 15 -4.17 7.78 0.21
N ALA A 16 -3.29 8.27 1.05
CA ALA A 16 -2.04 8.90 0.62
C ALA A 16 -0.84 8.07 1.09
N ILE A 17 0.18 7.97 0.25
CA ILE A 17 1.44 7.32 0.58
C ILE A 17 2.55 8.30 0.23
N ALA A 18 3.53 8.48 1.12
CA ALA A 18 4.65 9.37 0.84
C ALA A 18 5.45 8.87 -0.36
N THR A 19 5.68 9.73 -1.34
CA THR A 19 6.43 9.31 -2.55
C THR A 19 7.86 8.91 -2.21
N ALA A 20 8.41 9.38 -1.10
CA ALA A 20 9.72 8.97 -0.64
C ALA A 20 9.82 7.46 -0.38
N ASP A 21 8.69 6.81 -0.08
CA ASP A 21 8.64 5.37 0.16
C ASP A 21 8.35 4.57 -1.11
N VAL A 22 8.08 5.23 -2.22
CA VAL A 22 7.68 4.58 -3.47
C VAL A 22 8.84 4.62 -4.46
N GLU A 23 9.26 3.45 -4.93
CA GLU A 23 10.29 3.35 -5.98
C GLU A 23 9.69 3.61 -7.35
N SER A 24 8.55 2.98 -7.63
CA SER A 24 7.87 3.13 -8.92
C SER A 24 6.43 2.64 -8.83
N VAL A 25 5.66 2.95 -9.88
CA VAL A 25 4.30 2.43 -10.07
C VAL A 25 4.34 1.55 -11.31
N VAL A 26 3.80 0.35 -11.22
CA VAL A 26 3.88 -0.63 -12.30
C VAL A 26 2.54 -1.35 -12.49
N GLU A 27 2.38 -1.99 -13.65
CA GLU A 27 1.30 -2.93 -13.88
C GLU A 27 1.86 -4.34 -13.81
N LEU A 28 1.20 -5.21 -13.07
CA LEU A 28 1.58 -6.61 -12.96
C LEU A 28 0.63 -7.46 -13.79
N GLU A 29 1.18 -8.35 -14.60
CA GLU A 29 0.40 -9.21 -15.50
C GLU A 29 0.28 -10.64 -15.02
N GLY A 30 1.14 -11.09 -14.14
CA GLY A 30 1.14 -12.47 -13.68
C GLY A 30 1.54 -12.58 -12.24
N LEU A 31 1.04 -13.62 -11.61
CA LEU A 31 1.34 -13.93 -10.21
C LEU A 31 1.62 -15.42 -10.09
N THR A 32 2.74 -15.74 -9.43
CA THR A 32 3.06 -17.12 -9.06
C THR A 32 2.85 -17.28 -7.57
N PRO A 33 1.88 -18.07 -7.12
CA PRO A 33 1.64 -18.27 -5.69
C PRO A 33 2.86 -18.87 -4.99
N VAL A 34 3.07 -18.47 -3.74
CA VAL A 34 4.13 -19.05 -2.90
C VAL A 34 3.47 -19.96 -1.88
N PRO A 35 3.82 -21.26 -1.85
CA PRO A 35 3.24 -22.17 -0.86
C PRO A 35 3.56 -21.72 0.56
N ARG A 36 2.56 -21.78 1.42
CA ARG A 36 2.69 -21.49 2.85
C ARG A 36 3.13 -20.06 3.19
N ALA A 37 2.98 -19.14 2.24
CA ALA A 37 3.24 -17.73 2.53
C ALA A 37 2.13 -17.18 3.42
N ALA A 38 2.41 -16.05 4.09
CA ALA A 38 1.40 -15.35 4.88
C ALA A 38 0.23 -14.95 3.98
N ALA A 39 -0.97 -14.83 4.57
CA ALA A 39 -2.20 -14.58 3.80
C ALA A 39 -2.16 -13.31 2.96
N HIS A 40 -1.41 -12.30 3.39
CA HIS A 40 -1.31 -11.04 2.64
C HIS A 40 -0.29 -11.09 1.51
N VAL A 41 0.52 -12.15 1.41
CA VAL A 41 1.44 -12.34 0.29
C VAL A 41 0.66 -12.99 -0.84
N ALA A 42 0.43 -12.23 -1.92
CA ALA A 42 -0.32 -12.74 -3.07
C ALA A 42 0.53 -13.69 -3.92
N GLY A 43 1.85 -13.48 -3.96
CA GLY A 43 2.74 -14.33 -4.73
C GLY A 43 3.98 -13.57 -5.18
N LEU A 44 4.58 -14.05 -6.25
CA LEU A 44 5.75 -13.43 -6.86
C LEU A 44 5.41 -12.98 -8.28
N SER A 45 6.04 -11.92 -8.73
CA SER A 45 5.92 -11.46 -10.10
C SER A 45 7.29 -11.02 -10.62
N ALA A 46 7.60 -11.32 -11.86
CA ALA A 46 8.84 -10.88 -12.47
C ALA A 46 8.60 -9.59 -13.23
N LEU A 47 9.47 -8.61 -13.03
CA LEU A 47 9.42 -7.34 -13.73
C LEU A 47 10.84 -6.93 -14.09
N ARG A 48 11.15 -6.87 -15.38
CA ARG A 48 12.45 -6.41 -15.88
C ARG A 48 13.64 -7.09 -15.18
N SER A 49 13.62 -8.41 -15.11
CA SER A 49 14.68 -9.22 -14.48
C SER A 49 14.71 -9.15 -12.96
N ARG A 50 13.76 -8.47 -12.35
CA ARG A 50 13.61 -8.47 -10.87
C ARG A 50 12.42 -9.32 -10.48
N VAL A 51 12.54 -10.02 -9.37
CA VAL A 51 11.43 -10.75 -8.79
C VAL A 51 10.87 -9.90 -7.66
N LEU A 52 9.60 -9.59 -7.74
CA LEU A 52 8.89 -8.80 -6.74
C LEU A 52 8.03 -9.72 -5.87
N THR A 53 8.07 -9.51 -4.57
CA THR A 53 7.10 -10.13 -3.66
C THR A 53 5.85 -9.26 -3.70
N VAL A 54 4.74 -9.86 -4.11
CA VAL A 54 3.50 -9.11 -4.33
C VAL A 54 2.63 -9.20 -3.09
N ILE A 55 2.22 -8.05 -2.57
CA ILE A 55 1.41 -7.92 -1.37
C ILE A 55 0.00 -7.50 -1.77
N ASP A 56 -0.99 -8.25 -1.30
CA ASP A 56 -2.39 -7.90 -1.43
C ASP A 56 -2.74 -6.91 -0.30
N SER A 57 -2.92 -5.65 -0.65
CA SER A 57 -3.17 -4.60 0.34
C SER A 57 -4.48 -4.83 1.11
N VAL A 58 -5.50 -5.39 0.47
CA VAL A 58 -6.77 -5.69 1.13
C VAL A 58 -6.57 -6.77 2.19
N ALA A 59 -5.83 -7.83 1.85
CA ALA A 59 -5.51 -8.90 2.78
C ALA A 59 -4.60 -8.41 3.90
N ALA A 60 -3.67 -7.51 3.58
CA ALA A 60 -2.79 -6.92 4.60
C ALA A 60 -3.57 -6.12 5.65
N LEU A 61 -4.71 -5.57 5.25
CA LEU A 61 -5.60 -4.84 6.17
C LEU A 61 -6.56 -5.76 6.92
N GLY A 62 -6.54 -7.05 6.61
CA GLY A 62 -7.46 -8.00 7.24
C GLY A 62 -8.90 -7.89 6.73
N LEU A 63 -9.10 -7.33 5.53
CA LEU A 63 -10.42 -7.06 4.97
C LEU A 63 -10.85 -8.06 3.89
N GLY A 64 -10.14 -9.17 3.76
CA GLY A 64 -10.41 -10.17 2.74
C GLY A 64 -9.27 -10.27 1.75
N SER A 65 -9.58 -10.30 0.46
CA SER A 65 -8.58 -10.31 -0.59
C SER A 65 -9.03 -9.47 -1.76
N SER A 66 -8.05 -9.01 -2.55
CA SER A 66 -8.35 -8.24 -3.76
C SER A 66 -9.03 -9.11 -4.80
N ALA A 67 -9.95 -8.51 -5.57
CA ALA A 67 -10.61 -9.22 -6.66
C ALA A 67 -9.58 -9.63 -7.72
N PRO A 68 -9.69 -10.85 -8.28
CA PRO A 68 -8.78 -11.28 -9.34
C PRO A 68 -8.94 -10.42 -10.58
N LYS A 69 -7.81 -10.02 -11.17
CA LYS A 69 -7.78 -9.25 -12.42
C LYS A 69 -6.62 -9.75 -13.26
N ALA A 70 -6.75 -9.64 -14.59
CA ALA A 70 -5.66 -10.00 -15.50
C ALA A 70 -4.46 -9.07 -15.33
N GLN A 71 -4.72 -7.79 -15.10
CA GLN A 71 -3.69 -6.77 -14.87
C GLN A 71 -4.00 -6.03 -13.57
N ARG A 72 -2.96 -5.71 -12.82
CA ARG A 72 -3.11 -5.03 -11.54
C ARG A 72 -2.12 -3.90 -11.44
N GLU A 73 -2.58 -2.76 -10.93
CA GLU A 73 -1.68 -1.67 -10.58
C GLU A 73 -1.02 -1.97 -9.25
N ALA A 74 0.26 -1.67 -9.16
CA ALA A 74 1.01 -1.91 -7.94
C ALA A 74 2.03 -0.82 -7.73
N ILE A 75 2.34 -0.58 -6.46
CA ILE A 75 3.37 0.35 -6.04
C ILE A 75 4.58 -0.47 -5.61
N VAL A 76 5.73 -0.18 -6.18
CA VAL A 76 6.97 -0.88 -5.80
C VAL A 76 7.63 -0.13 -4.66
N VAL A 77 7.89 -0.85 -3.57
CA VAL A 77 8.53 -0.33 -2.37
C VAL A 77 9.73 -1.21 -2.07
N ASP A 78 10.90 -0.60 -1.88
CA ASP A 78 12.11 -1.33 -1.52
C ASP A 78 12.31 -1.28 -0.01
N ILE A 79 12.50 -2.45 0.60
CA ILE A 79 12.80 -2.54 2.03
C ILE A 79 14.09 -3.36 2.16
N ASP A 80 15.16 -2.70 2.60
CA ASP A 80 16.46 -3.34 2.80
C ASP A 80 16.95 -4.11 1.59
N GLY A 81 16.74 -3.55 0.40
CA GLY A 81 17.19 -4.15 -0.85
C GLY A 81 16.21 -5.18 -1.44
N HIS A 82 15.09 -5.43 -0.78
CA HIS A 82 14.06 -6.34 -1.28
C HIS A 82 12.89 -5.56 -1.86
N PRO A 83 12.58 -5.75 -3.15
CA PRO A 83 11.45 -5.06 -3.76
C PRO A 83 10.15 -5.78 -3.47
N TYR A 84 9.15 -5.00 -3.07
CA TYR A 84 7.79 -5.46 -2.84
C TYR A 84 6.85 -4.70 -3.76
N ALA A 85 5.81 -5.35 -4.22
CA ALA A 85 4.76 -4.70 -5.01
C ALA A 85 3.46 -4.75 -4.22
N LEU A 86 2.96 -3.57 -3.83
CA LEU A 86 1.67 -3.44 -3.15
C LEU A 86 0.58 -3.30 -4.19
N ILE A 87 -0.33 -4.25 -4.27
CA ILE A 87 -1.47 -4.17 -5.18
C ILE A 87 -2.43 -3.11 -4.66
N VAL A 88 -2.80 -2.17 -5.53
CA VAL A 88 -3.80 -1.15 -5.23
C VAL A 88 -4.90 -1.20 -6.27
N GLU A 89 -6.08 -0.65 -5.94
CA GLU A 89 -7.20 -0.62 -6.87
C GLU A 89 -6.94 0.35 -8.01
N ALA A 90 -6.40 1.52 -7.67
CA ALA A 90 -6.06 2.55 -8.66
C ALA A 90 -4.99 3.47 -8.09
N VAL A 91 -4.15 3.98 -8.98
CA VAL A 91 -3.24 5.07 -8.66
C VAL A 91 -3.85 6.31 -9.30
N GLU A 92 -4.17 7.33 -8.49
CA GLU A 92 -4.89 8.48 -8.99
C GLU A 92 -3.98 9.64 -9.39
N ASP A 93 -3.11 10.08 -8.48
CA ASP A 93 -2.31 11.28 -8.73
C ASP A 93 -1.15 11.40 -7.74
N VAL A 94 -0.23 12.30 -8.08
CA VAL A 94 0.80 12.75 -7.15
C VAL A 94 0.50 14.19 -6.81
N VAL A 95 0.36 14.50 -5.52
CA VAL A 95 0.00 15.84 -5.08
C VAL A 95 1.00 16.36 -4.06
N GLU A 96 1.08 17.69 -3.97
CA GLU A 96 1.88 18.34 -2.94
C GLU A 96 1.00 18.58 -1.72
N CYS A 97 1.52 18.26 -0.55
CA CYS A 97 0.85 18.52 0.70
C CYS A 97 1.70 19.48 1.52
N GLU A 98 1.18 20.67 1.81
CA GLU A 98 1.89 21.69 2.57
C GLU A 98 1.54 21.63 4.05
N GLY A 99 0.43 21.01 4.39
CA GLY A 99 -0.03 20.92 5.76
C GLY A 99 0.74 19.88 6.58
N ALA A 100 0.67 20.02 7.88
CA ALA A 100 1.24 19.05 8.78
C ALA A 100 0.36 17.79 8.84
N VAL A 101 0.99 16.64 9.11
CA VAL A 101 0.25 15.41 9.37
C VAL A 101 -0.46 15.54 10.72
N GLN A 102 -1.76 15.30 10.73
CA GLN A 102 -2.58 15.38 11.92
C GLN A 102 -2.82 13.99 12.50
N PRO A 103 -3.01 13.85 13.82
CA PRO A 103 -3.34 12.54 14.37
C PRO A 103 -4.75 12.11 13.96
N VAL A 104 -4.95 10.81 13.86
CA VAL A 104 -6.28 10.25 13.62
C VAL A 104 -7.07 10.30 14.92
N ARG A 105 -8.20 10.99 14.91
CA ARG A 105 -9.00 11.20 16.11
C ARG A 105 -10.32 10.44 16.10
N THR A 106 -10.51 9.59 15.11
CA THR A 106 -11.70 8.76 15.01
C THR A 106 -11.32 7.28 15.10
N ALA A 107 -12.29 6.45 15.44
CA ALA A 107 -12.06 5.00 15.49
C ALA A 107 -11.84 4.47 14.08
N LEU A 108 -10.86 3.60 13.94
CA LEU A 108 -10.56 2.92 12.68
C LEU A 108 -10.65 1.42 12.88
N ASP A 109 -10.96 0.69 11.80
CA ASP A 109 -10.83 -0.76 11.82
C ASP A 109 -9.38 -1.14 12.17
N PRO A 110 -9.16 -2.28 12.83
CA PRO A 110 -7.81 -2.64 13.30
C PRO A 110 -6.75 -2.63 12.20
N GLY A 111 -7.09 -3.06 10.98
CA GLY A 111 -6.14 -3.06 9.88
C GLY A 111 -5.71 -1.66 9.49
N TRP A 112 -6.66 -0.75 9.35
CA TRP A 112 -6.35 0.65 9.05
C TRP A 112 -5.58 1.33 10.17
N LYS A 113 -5.97 1.05 11.42
CA LYS A 113 -5.30 1.63 12.58
C LYS A 113 -3.83 1.23 12.62
N ARG A 114 -3.53 0.00 12.25
CA ARG A 114 -2.15 -0.50 12.25
C ARG A 114 -1.26 0.23 11.26
N VAL A 115 -1.80 0.61 10.09
CA VAL A 115 -1.00 1.18 9.01
C VAL A 115 -1.11 2.70 8.88
N ALA A 116 -2.07 3.32 9.53
CA ALA A 116 -2.27 4.77 9.42
C ALA A 116 -1.24 5.53 10.24
N ARG A 117 -0.53 6.46 9.59
CA ARG A 117 0.44 7.35 10.26
C ARG A 117 -0.23 8.63 10.73
N GLY A 118 -1.36 8.99 10.14
CA GLY A 118 -2.08 10.20 10.45
C GLY A 118 -3.05 10.56 9.34
N VAL A 119 -3.47 11.82 9.35
CA VAL A 119 -4.41 12.38 8.37
C VAL A 119 -3.75 13.57 7.69
N VAL A 120 -3.92 13.67 6.39
CA VAL A 120 -3.46 14.82 5.61
C VAL A 120 -4.64 15.42 4.86
N GLU A 121 -4.59 16.73 4.62
CA GLU A 121 -5.60 17.42 3.84
C GLU A 121 -5.11 17.60 2.42
N VAL A 122 -5.87 17.12 1.46
CA VAL A 122 -5.57 17.23 0.03
C VAL A 122 -6.82 17.79 -0.66
N ASP A 123 -6.70 18.97 -1.24
CA ASP A 123 -7.81 19.63 -1.98
C ASP A 123 -9.10 19.66 -1.19
N GLY A 124 -9.01 19.95 0.11
CA GLY A 124 -10.18 20.05 0.97
C GLY A 124 -10.67 18.72 1.54
N ASP A 125 -10.13 17.61 1.08
CA ASP A 125 -10.49 16.28 1.59
C ASP A 125 -9.45 15.79 2.58
N LEU A 126 -9.89 15.05 3.57
CA LEU A 126 -9.01 14.43 4.54
C LEU A 126 -8.73 12.98 4.11
N LEU A 127 -7.46 12.64 3.99
CA LEU A 127 -7.03 11.31 3.60
C LEU A 127 -6.13 10.72 4.67
N LEU A 128 -6.24 9.41 4.88
CA LEU A 128 -5.27 8.72 5.74
C LEU A 128 -3.92 8.67 5.05
N LEU A 129 -2.87 9.00 5.79
CA LEU A 129 -1.50 8.81 5.34
C LEU A 129 -1.07 7.41 5.80
N ILE A 130 -0.75 6.54 4.85
CA ILE A 130 -0.51 5.13 5.10
C ILE A 130 0.99 4.84 5.10
N ASP A 131 1.40 4.01 6.04
CA ASP A 131 2.77 3.49 6.10
C ASP A 131 2.87 2.25 5.22
N ALA A 132 3.55 2.36 4.08
CA ALA A 132 3.72 1.26 3.14
C ALA A 132 4.46 0.08 3.78
N HIS A 133 5.43 0.35 4.63
CA HIS A 133 6.17 -0.72 5.31
C HIS A 133 5.28 -1.53 6.24
N ALA A 134 4.34 -0.86 6.92
CA ALA A 134 3.39 -1.56 7.80
C ALA A 134 2.42 -2.44 6.99
N LEU A 135 2.00 -1.98 5.81
CA LEU A 135 1.19 -2.81 4.91
C LEU A 135 1.94 -4.07 4.50
N ILE A 136 3.19 -3.91 4.10
CA ILE A 136 4.03 -5.05 3.65
C ILE A 136 4.25 -6.04 4.79
N ALA A 137 4.45 -5.55 6.00
CA ALA A 137 4.63 -6.42 7.17
C ALA A 137 3.40 -7.29 7.44
N GLY A 138 2.21 -6.76 7.17
CA GLY A 138 0.96 -7.49 7.26
C GLY A 138 0.49 -7.77 8.68
N PRO A 139 -0.70 -8.39 8.83
CA PRO A 139 -1.28 -8.65 10.16
C PRO A 139 -0.43 -9.59 11.02
N ALA A 140 0.26 -10.53 10.41
CA ALA A 140 1.06 -11.52 11.13
C ALA A 140 2.17 -10.88 11.97
N ALA A 141 2.67 -9.72 11.56
CA ALA A 141 3.70 -9.00 12.31
C ALA A 141 3.19 -8.51 13.66
N MET A 142 1.89 -8.35 13.81
CA MET A 142 1.26 -7.89 15.04
C MET A 142 0.95 -9.03 16.00
N ALA A 143 0.95 -10.27 15.52
CA ALA A 143 0.65 -11.45 16.32
C ALA A 143 1.86 -11.99 17.06
N ALA A 144 3.03 -11.54 16.73
CA ALA A 144 4.29 -12.01 17.30
C ALA A 144 4.55 -11.44 18.70
#